data_7d3597e45eb4a2aca7e82470fa65fab0
#
_entry.id   7d3597e45eb4a2aca7e82470fa65fab0
#
_cell.length_a   1.000
_cell.length_b   1.000
_cell.length_c   1.000
_cell.angle_alpha   90.00
_cell.angle_beta   90.00
_cell.angle_gamma   90.00
#
_symmetry.space_group_name_H-M   'P 1'
#
loop_
_entity.id
_entity.type
_entity.pdbx_description
1 polymer ?
#
loop_
_entity_poly.entity_id
_entity_poly.type
_entity_poly.pdbx_seq_one_letter_code
_entity_poly.pdbx_strand_id
1 'polypeptide(L)'
;GIKQKLNNEHCTVVIGAASIVSRNDEQVVIACGDEQYEAENLLICTGSTNFVPPIPGIKDNSAVWDSTDALDTKELPQSMIIVGGGVIGMEFATLYHELGVPVTVIEAMPTILPNLDQEVVAILLEKYRKAGIQILTDTKVTEVQGNKVLTTNGEYEAEHILISVGRRANMQGLDALNDIEIYRGGIV
;
A
#
# COMPACT_ATOMS: atom_id res chain seq x y z
N GLY A 1 -18.49 5.67 17.40
CA GLY A 1 -17.23 5.32 16.75
C GLY A 1 -16.07 5.22 17.72
N ILE A 2 -14.84 4.98 17.23
CA ILE A 2 -13.61 4.76 18.03
C ILE A 2 -13.34 5.94 18.98
N LYS A 3 -13.47 7.17 18.50
CA LYS A 3 -13.27 8.39 19.31
C LYS A 3 -14.17 8.42 20.56
N GLN A 4 -15.41 7.99 20.45
CA GLN A 4 -16.35 7.93 21.56
C GLN A 4 -15.98 6.82 22.56
N LYS A 5 -15.47 5.67 22.08
CA LYS A 5 -14.96 4.60 22.95
C LYS A 5 -13.74 5.08 23.74
N LEU A 6 -12.77 5.70 23.10
CA LEU A 6 -11.56 6.20 23.75
C LEU A 6 -11.89 7.22 24.85
N ASN A 7 -12.83 8.12 24.62
CA ASN A 7 -13.27 9.09 25.64
C ASN A 7 -13.93 8.43 26.86
N ASN A 8 -14.56 7.26 26.70
CA ASN A 8 -15.23 6.55 27.80
C ASN A 8 -14.27 5.64 28.61
N GLU A 9 -13.07 5.35 28.08
CA GLU A 9 -12.12 4.38 28.67
C GLU A 9 -10.94 5.05 29.38
N HIS A 10 -11.12 6.27 29.86
CA HIS A 10 -10.09 7.07 30.54
C HIS A 10 -8.81 7.28 29.71
N CYS A 11 -8.95 7.32 28.38
CA CYS A 11 -7.83 7.57 27.48
C CYS A 11 -7.67 9.07 27.23
N THR A 12 -6.46 9.58 27.35
CA THR A 12 -6.12 10.92 26.85
C THR A 12 -5.75 10.82 25.37
N VAL A 13 -6.47 11.58 24.53
CA VAL A 13 -6.22 11.62 23.08
C VAL A 13 -5.60 12.96 22.73
N VAL A 14 -4.36 12.94 22.28
CA VAL A 14 -3.62 14.12 21.80
C VAL A 14 -3.53 14.04 20.26
N ILE A 15 -3.93 15.13 19.61
CA ILE A 15 -3.89 15.21 18.12
C ILE A 15 -2.66 16.01 17.71
N GLY A 16 -1.75 15.36 17.02
CA GLY A 16 -0.53 15.99 16.53
C GLY A 16 0.45 14.96 15.96
N ALA A 17 1.57 15.45 15.42
CA ALA A 17 2.68 14.62 15.03
C ALA A 17 3.55 14.32 16.26
N ALA A 18 3.61 13.07 16.65
CA ALA A 18 4.43 12.62 17.76
C ALA A 18 5.81 12.18 17.31
N SER A 19 6.82 12.44 18.15
CA SER A 19 8.18 11.92 17.95
C SER A 19 8.73 11.41 19.28
N ILE A 20 9.62 10.41 19.21
CA ILE A 20 10.31 9.90 20.40
C ILE A 20 11.51 10.80 20.66
N VAL A 21 11.59 11.32 21.88
CA VAL A 21 12.67 12.22 22.33
C VAL A 21 13.80 11.42 22.95
N SER A 22 13.46 10.49 23.84
CA SER A 22 14.42 9.64 24.53
C SER A 22 13.76 8.35 25.02
N ARG A 23 14.59 7.36 25.29
CA ARG A 23 14.20 6.07 25.90
C ARG A 23 15.32 5.59 26.80
N ASN A 24 14.96 5.00 27.93
CA ASN A 24 15.82 4.20 28.79
C ASN A 24 15.09 2.92 29.23
N ASP A 25 15.65 2.16 30.17
CA ASP A 25 15.07 0.88 30.63
C ASP A 25 13.77 1.04 31.40
N GLU A 26 13.48 2.23 31.93
CA GLU A 26 12.32 2.48 32.80
C GLU A 26 11.21 3.25 32.08
N GLN A 27 11.56 4.12 31.11
CA GLN A 27 10.56 5.00 30.50
C GLN A 27 10.95 5.45 29.08
N VAL A 28 9.94 5.87 28.34
CA VAL A 28 10.04 6.55 27.05
C VAL A 28 9.42 7.94 27.13
N VAL A 29 10.07 8.93 26.54
CA VAL A 29 9.59 10.31 26.43
C VAL A 29 9.19 10.61 25.00
N ILE A 30 7.97 11.09 24.81
CA ILE A 30 7.37 11.41 23.52
C ILE A 30 7.06 12.91 23.50
N ALA A 31 7.44 13.60 22.42
CA ALA A 31 7.00 14.97 22.15
C ALA A 31 5.84 14.98 21.17
N CYS A 32 4.85 15.86 21.41
CA CYS A 32 3.80 16.17 20.46
C CYS A 32 3.52 17.68 20.51
N GLY A 33 3.95 18.41 19.48
CA GLY A 33 4.01 19.88 19.54
C GLY A 33 5.00 20.36 20.59
N ASP A 34 4.56 21.29 21.45
CA ASP A 34 5.38 21.84 22.55
C ASP A 34 5.28 21.03 23.85
N GLU A 35 4.48 19.97 23.88
CA GLU A 35 4.27 19.14 25.07
C GLU A 35 5.06 17.85 25.01
N GLN A 36 5.45 17.34 26.20
CA GLN A 36 6.11 16.05 26.35
C GLN A 36 5.28 15.14 27.25
N TYR A 37 5.33 13.86 26.96
CA TYR A 37 4.62 12.79 27.66
C TYR A 37 5.60 11.69 28.01
N GLU A 38 5.50 11.18 29.23
CA GLU A 38 6.31 10.06 29.73
C GLU A 38 5.45 8.83 29.92
N ALA A 39 5.97 7.66 29.53
CA ALA A 39 5.31 6.38 29.70
C ALA A 39 6.32 5.27 29.97
N GLU A 40 5.92 4.26 30.74
CA GLU A 40 6.70 3.03 30.94
C GLU A 40 6.69 2.15 29.70
N ASN A 41 5.58 2.14 28.94
CA ASN A 41 5.42 1.33 27.74
C ASN A 41 4.95 2.18 26.56
N LEU A 42 5.51 1.95 25.40
CA LEU A 42 5.15 2.59 24.14
C LEU A 42 4.67 1.55 23.13
N LEU A 43 3.46 1.72 22.64
CA LEU A 43 2.94 0.99 21.50
C LEU A 43 3.03 1.86 20.24
N ILE A 44 3.81 1.41 19.25
CA ILE A 44 4.02 2.11 18.00
C ILE A 44 3.01 1.61 16.96
N CYS A 45 2.08 2.49 16.58
CA CYS A 45 1.03 2.21 15.59
C CYS A 45 0.99 3.27 14.48
N THR A 46 2.16 3.65 13.98
CA THR A 46 2.33 4.73 12.98
C THR A 46 1.85 4.37 11.58
N GLY A 47 1.46 3.11 11.38
CA GLY A 47 0.92 2.63 10.12
C GLY A 47 1.97 2.49 9.02
N SER A 48 1.50 2.56 7.78
CA SER A 48 2.33 2.40 6.58
C SER A 48 1.89 3.33 5.46
N THR A 49 2.78 3.59 4.51
CA THR A 49 2.55 4.38 3.31
C THR A 49 2.68 3.51 2.06
N ASN A 50 2.03 3.91 0.97
CA ASN A 50 2.17 3.25 -0.32
C ASN A 50 3.62 3.39 -0.82
N PHE A 51 4.19 2.30 -1.32
CA PHE A 51 5.48 2.35 -1.96
C PHE A 51 5.33 2.78 -3.43
N VAL A 52 5.92 3.91 -3.77
CA VAL A 52 6.01 4.38 -5.15
C VAL A 52 7.34 3.88 -5.74
N PRO A 53 7.31 2.95 -6.70
CA PRO A 53 8.54 2.44 -7.30
C PRO A 53 9.23 3.53 -8.15
N PRO A 54 10.56 3.49 -8.28
CA PRO A 54 11.31 4.47 -9.08
C PRO A 54 11.20 4.16 -10.59
N ILE A 55 9.97 4.10 -11.09
CA ILE A 55 9.67 3.88 -12.50
C ILE A 55 9.40 5.25 -13.13
N PRO A 56 10.06 5.62 -14.23
CA PRO A 56 9.81 6.88 -14.93
C PRO A 56 8.34 7.06 -15.27
N GLY A 57 7.83 8.28 -15.08
CA GLY A 57 6.46 8.68 -15.45
C GLY A 57 5.36 8.30 -14.46
N ILE A 58 5.67 7.69 -13.30
CA ILE A 58 4.69 7.44 -12.24
C ILE A 58 4.42 8.73 -11.44
N LYS A 59 5.50 9.42 -11.06
CA LYS A 59 5.39 10.60 -10.21
C LYS A 59 4.72 11.75 -10.97
N ASP A 60 3.84 12.47 -10.28
CA ASP A 60 3.11 13.64 -10.80
C ASP A 60 2.27 13.36 -12.07
N ASN A 61 1.82 12.11 -12.23
CA ASN A 61 1.00 11.67 -13.35
C ASN A 61 -0.45 11.44 -12.89
N SER A 62 -1.38 12.23 -13.42
CA SER A 62 -2.80 12.19 -13.03
C SER A 62 -3.52 10.89 -13.43
N ALA A 63 -2.99 10.12 -14.38
CA ALA A 63 -3.53 8.81 -14.73
C ALA A 63 -3.10 7.73 -13.75
N VAL A 64 -2.06 7.99 -12.93
CA VAL A 64 -1.54 7.04 -11.96
C VAL A 64 -2.19 7.27 -10.60
N TRP A 65 -2.78 6.22 -10.06
CA TRP A 65 -3.44 6.18 -8.78
C TRP A 65 -2.66 5.32 -7.78
N ASP A 66 -2.77 5.67 -6.51
CA ASP A 66 -2.47 4.76 -5.41
C ASP A 66 -3.76 4.12 -4.85
N SER A 67 -3.66 3.31 -3.79
CA SER A 67 -4.82 2.67 -3.18
C SER A 67 -5.79 3.66 -2.52
N THR A 68 -5.32 4.85 -2.12
CA THR A 68 -6.16 5.91 -1.55
C THR A 68 -7.00 6.55 -2.65
N ASP A 69 -6.37 6.92 -3.77
CA ASP A 69 -7.07 7.47 -4.93
C ASP A 69 -8.15 6.52 -5.43
N ALA A 70 -7.81 5.22 -5.53
CA ALA A 70 -8.73 4.19 -5.98
C ALA A 70 -9.94 3.97 -5.03
N LEU A 71 -9.80 4.25 -3.73
CA LEU A 71 -10.90 4.16 -2.76
C LEU A 71 -11.74 5.45 -2.69
N ASP A 72 -11.13 6.60 -2.93
CA ASP A 72 -11.78 7.91 -2.78
C ASP A 72 -12.47 8.39 -4.06
N THR A 73 -12.23 7.74 -5.21
CA THR A 73 -12.86 8.12 -6.47
C THR A 73 -14.38 8.12 -6.39
N LYS A 74 -15.01 9.06 -7.09
CA LYS A 74 -16.47 9.17 -7.19
C LYS A 74 -17.02 8.63 -8.51
N GLU A 75 -16.14 8.38 -9.48
CA GLU A 75 -16.48 7.92 -10.82
C GLU A 75 -15.70 6.65 -11.12
N LEU A 76 -16.34 5.69 -11.75
CA LEU A 76 -15.68 4.48 -12.19
C LEU A 76 -14.89 4.74 -13.47
N PRO A 77 -13.63 4.31 -13.54
CA PRO A 77 -12.84 4.43 -14.75
C PRO A 77 -13.37 3.51 -15.85
N GLN A 78 -13.17 3.89 -17.12
CA GLN A 78 -13.54 3.07 -18.27
C GLN A 78 -12.65 1.82 -18.43
N SER A 79 -11.43 1.87 -17.90
CA SER A 79 -10.49 0.74 -17.84
C SER A 79 -9.41 1.00 -16.82
N MET A 80 -8.81 -0.08 -16.27
CA MET A 80 -7.78 0.00 -15.26
C MET A 80 -6.65 -0.99 -15.52
N ILE A 81 -5.41 -0.52 -15.43
CA ILE A 81 -4.23 -1.36 -15.27
C ILE A 81 -3.84 -1.35 -13.80
N ILE A 82 -3.58 -2.52 -13.24
CA ILE A 82 -3.07 -2.67 -11.87
C ILE A 82 -1.64 -3.21 -11.96
N VAL A 83 -0.69 -2.43 -11.47
CA VAL A 83 0.72 -2.82 -11.39
C VAL A 83 0.99 -3.41 -10.01
N GLY A 84 1.24 -4.71 -9.99
CA GLY A 84 1.44 -5.52 -8.78
C GLY A 84 0.30 -6.51 -8.53
N GLY A 85 0.62 -7.80 -8.60
CA GLY A 85 -0.29 -8.92 -8.36
C GLY A 85 -0.28 -9.43 -6.91
N GLY A 86 0.05 -8.57 -5.95
CA GLY A 86 -0.05 -8.86 -4.52
C GLY A 86 -1.50 -8.80 -4.01
N VAL A 87 -1.70 -9.00 -2.70
CA VAL A 87 -3.04 -9.05 -2.08
C VAL A 87 -3.86 -7.81 -2.43
N ILE A 88 -3.31 -6.61 -2.19
CA ILE A 88 -4.01 -5.34 -2.46
C ILE A 88 -4.38 -5.22 -3.95
N GLY A 89 -3.44 -5.51 -4.86
CA GLY A 89 -3.71 -5.44 -6.31
C GLY A 89 -4.81 -6.39 -6.74
N MET A 90 -4.82 -7.62 -6.22
CA MET A 90 -5.84 -8.61 -6.57
C MET A 90 -7.21 -8.31 -5.94
N GLU A 91 -7.26 -7.68 -4.76
CA GLU A 91 -8.50 -7.17 -4.17
C GLU A 91 -9.10 -6.05 -5.03
N PHE A 92 -8.29 -5.08 -5.46
CA PHE A 92 -8.75 -4.03 -6.39
C PHE A 92 -9.14 -4.60 -7.76
N ALA A 93 -8.40 -5.58 -8.27
CA ALA A 93 -8.75 -6.25 -9.53
C ALA A 93 -10.14 -6.89 -9.45
N THR A 94 -10.44 -7.55 -8.33
CA THR A 94 -11.76 -8.13 -8.08
C THR A 94 -12.83 -7.04 -7.96
N LEU A 95 -12.58 -6.02 -7.13
CA LEU A 95 -13.52 -4.92 -6.89
C LEU A 95 -13.93 -4.22 -8.20
N TYR A 96 -12.94 -3.74 -8.96
CA TYR A 96 -13.22 -2.99 -10.19
C TYR A 96 -13.85 -3.88 -11.27
N HIS A 97 -13.42 -5.13 -11.38
CA HIS A 97 -14.05 -6.08 -12.29
C HIS A 97 -15.53 -6.32 -11.97
N GLU A 98 -15.88 -6.54 -10.69
CA GLU A 98 -17.27 -6.71 -10.25
C GLU A 98 -18.11 -5.45 -10.48
N LEU A 99 -17.50 -4.27 -10.50
CA LEU A 99 -18.12 -3.01 -10.87
C LEU A 99 -18.21 -2.79 -12.40
N GLY A 100 -17.77 -3.75 -13.21
CA GLY A 100 -17.87 -3.73 -14.66
C GLY A 100 -16.72 -3.01 -15.38
N VAL A 101 -15.64 -2.70 -14.68
CA VAL A 101 -14.44 -2.08 -15.27
C VAL A 101 -13.55 -3.16 -15.89
N PRO A 102 -13.11 -3.05 -17.14
CA PRO A 102 -12.08 -3.89 -17.72
C PRO A 102 -10.75 -3.72 -16.96
N VAL A 103 -10.20 -4.84 -16.45
CA VAL A 103 -8.99 -4.83 -15.61
C VAL A 103 -7.89 -5.68 -16.23
N THR A 104 -6.67 -5.11 -16.27
CA THR A 104 -5.44 -5.80 -16.59
C THR A 104 -4.48 -5.72 -15.40
N VAL A 105 -4.04 -6.86 -14.87
CA VAL A 105 -3.01 -6.93 -13.82
C VAL A 105 -1.66 -7.22 -14.45
N ILE A 106 -0.64 -6.43 -14.12
CA ILE A 106 0.74 -6.61 -14.57
C ILE A 106 1.60 -6.94 -13.36
N GLU A 107 2.19 -8.14 -13.36
CA GLU A 107 3.03 -8.65 -12.27
C GLU A 107 4.42 -9.03 -12.80
N ALA A 108 5.46 -8.53 -12.15
CA ALA A 108 6.84 -8.79 -12.52
C ALA A 108 7.31 -10.21 -12.16
N MET A 109 6.68 -10.81 -11.15
CA MET A 109 6.97 -12.17 -10.70
C MET A 109 6.26 -13.20 -11.58
N PRO A 110 6.73 -14.49 -11.58
CA PRO A 110 6.08 -15.56 -12.34
C PRO A 110 4.65 -15.90 -11.90
N THR A 111 4.24 -15.43 -10.72
CA THR A 111 2.92 -15.69 -10.17
C THR A 111 2.38 -14.49 -9.41
N ILE A 112 1.06 -14.35 -9.33
CA ILE A 112 0.40 -13.46 -8.38
C ILE A 112 0.47 -14.07 -6.97
N LEU A 113 0.28 -13.24 -5.93
CA LEU A 113 0.19 -13.67 -4.52
C LEU A 113 1.34 -14.61 -4.12
N PRO A 114 2.62 -14.22 -4.34
CA PRO A 114 3.77 -15.14 -4.21
C PRO A 114 3.98 -15.70 -2.80
N ASN A 115 3.36 -15.08 -1.78
CA ASN A 115 3.46 -15.50 -0.38
C ASN A 115 2.36 -16.51 0.04
N LEU A 116 1.44 -16.86 -0.86
CA LEU A 116 0.38 -17.83 -0.62
C LEU A 116 0.74 -19.20 -1.21
N ASP A 117 0.02 -20.22 -0.75
CA ASP A 117 0.12 -21.56 -1.31
C ASP A 117 -0.20 -21.56 -2.80
N GLN A 118 0.72 -22.09 -3.62
CA GLN A 118 0.63 -21.99 -5.08
C GLN A 118 -0.47 -22.89 -5.68
N GLU A 119 -0.90 -23.93 -5.00
CA GLU A 119 -2.06 -24.74 -5.42
C GLU A 119 -3.34 -23.91 -5.30
N VAL A 120 -3.48 -23.15 -4.21
CA VAL A 120 -4.61 -22.22 -4.03
C VAL A 120 -4.56 -21.08 -5.04
N VAL A 121 -3.36 -20.52 -5.29
CA VAL A 121 -3.15 -19.45 -6.29
C VAL A 121 -3.51 -19.91 -7.69
N ALA A 122 -3.18 -21.15 -8.07
CA ALA A 122 -3.54 -21.70 -9.37
C ALA A 122 -5.07 -21.75 -9.61
N ILE A 123 -5.83 -22.15 -8.58
CA ILE A 123 -7.30 -22.15 -8.63
C ILE A 123 -7.83 -20.72 -8.79
N LEU A 124 -7.25 -19.77 -8.07
CA LEU A 124 -7.64 -18.37 -8.11
C LEU A 124 -7.36 -17.75 -9.49
N LEU A 125 -6.17 -18.02 -10.04
CA LEU A 125 -5.79 -17.60 -11.40
C LEU A 125 -6.77 -18.08 -12.46
N GLU A 126 -7.20 -19.34 -12.38
CA GLU A 126 -8.18 -19.89 -13.30
C GLU A 126 -9.54 -19.17 -13.17
N LYS A 127 -9.97 -18.88 -11.95
CA LYS A 127 -11.18 -18.09 -11.69
C LYS A 127 -11.10 -16.68 -12.30
N TYR A 128 -10.02 -15.97 -12.08
CA TYR A 128 -9.82 -14.62 -12.63
C TYR A 128 -9.83 -14.62 -14.15
N ARG A 129 -9.13 -15.57 -14.78
CA ARG A 129 -9.11 -15.72 -16.25
C ARG A 129 -10.50 -16.02 -16.81
N LYS A 130 -11.25 -16.90 -16.17
CA LYS A 130 -12.65 -17.20 -16.57
C LYS A 130 -13.58 -16.00 -16.40
N ALA A 131 -13.35 -15.17 -15.39
CA ALA A 131 -14.06 -13.93 -15.18
C ALA A 131 -13.71 -12.84 -16.22
N GLY A 132 -12.59 -12.97 -16.94
CA GLY A 132 -12.18 -12.00 -17.95
C GLY A 132 -11.15 -10.97 -17.46
N ILE A 133 -10.61 -11.15 -16.25
CA ILE A 133 -9.48 -10.33 -15.78
C ILE A 133 -8.23 -10.78 -16.49
N GLN A 134 -7.57 -9.89 -17.22
CA GLN A 134 -6.28 -10.15 -17.84
C GLN A 134 -5.16 -10.12 -16.80
N ILE A 135 -4.39 -11.19 -16.68
CA ILE A 135 -3.25 -11.28 -15.75
C ILE A 135 -1.98 -11.60 -16.54
N LEU A 136 -1.02 -10.69 -16.47
CA LEU A 136 0.26 -10.73 -17.16
C LEU A 136 1.36 -10.91 -16.11
N THR A 137 1.80 -12.12 -15.90
CA THR A 137 2.97 -12.48 -15.07
C THR A 137 4.26 -12.39 -15.87
N ASP A 138 5.41 -12.47 -15.21
CA ASP A 138 6.74 -12.30 -15.82
C ASP A 138 6.86 -11.03 -16.66
N THR A 139 6.08 -10.00 -16.30
CA THR A 139 5.94 -8.78 -17.08
C THR A 139 6.29 -7.58 -16.20
N LYS A 140 7.47 -7.00 -16.42
CA LYS A 140 7.96 -5.88 -15.63
C LYS A 140 7.63 -4.56 -16.30
N VAL A 141 7.02 -3.65 -15.55
CA VAL A 141 6.82 -2.25 -15.98
C VAL A 141 8.16 -1.54 -16.00
N THR A 142 8.48 -0.89 -17.11
CA THR A 142 9.74 -0.15 -17.31
C THR A 142 9.54 1.36 -17.32
N GLU A 143 8.38 1.84 -17.79
CA GLU A 143 8.04 3.26 -17.87
C GLU A 143 6.52 3.44 -17.92
N VAL A 144 6.04 4.62 -17.53
CA VAL A 144 4.65 5.07 -17.73
C VAL A 144 4.66 6.37 -18.52
N GLN A 145 3.87 6.47 -19.57
CA GLN A 145 3.74 7.65 -20.43
C GLN A 145 2.27 8.08 -20.49
N GLY A 146 1.88 9.02 -19.63
CA GLY A 146 0.47 9.37 -19.48
C GLY A 146 -0.34 8.17 -18.97
N ASN A 147 -1.25 7.66 -19.77
CA ASN A 147 -2.10 6.49 -19.47
C ASN A 147 -1.58 5.18 -20.11
N LYS A 148 -0.38 5.20 -20.71
CA LYS A 148 0.27 4.06 -21.33
C LYS A 148 1.36 3.48 -20.42
N VAL A 149 1.37 2.17 -20.24
CA VAL A 149 2.36 1.40 -19.48
C VAL A 149 3.26 0.63 -20.44
N LEU A 150 4.55 0.91 -20.42
CA LEU A 150 5.57 0.21 -21.15
C LEU A 150 6.13 -0.93 -20.27
N THR A 151 6.27 -2.09 -20.84
CA THR A 151 6.73 -3.28 -20.12
C THR A 151 7.79 -4.05 -20.91
N THR A 152 8.37 -5.07 -20.28
CA THR A 152 9.29 -5.99 -20.95
C THR A 152 8.63 -6.81 -22.05
N ASN A 153 7.30 -6.93 -22.07
CA ASN A 153 6.55 -7.83 -22.95
C ASN A 153 5.52 -7.09 -23.84
N GLY A 154 5.61 -5.76 -23.92
CA GLY A 154 4.69 -4.96 -24.76
C GLY A 154 4.22 -3.69 -24.07
N GLU A 155 3.27 -3.03 -24.71
CA GLU A 155 2.66 -1.78 -24.24
C GLU A 155 1.18 -2.01 -23.95
N TYR A 156 0.68 -1.39 -22.90
CA TYR A 156 -0.72 -1.49 -22.46
C TYR A 156 -1.25 -0.11 -22.12
N GLU A 157 -2.53 0.11 -22.34
CA GLU A 157 -3.17 1.41 -22.10
C GLU A 157 -4.47 1.23 -21.33
N ALA A 158 -4.73 2.11 -20.37
CA ALA A 158 -5.99 2.19 -19.63
C ALA A 158 -6.23 3.63 -19.18
N GLU A 159 -7.46 3.96 -18.81
CA GLU A 159 -7.77 5.30 -18.31
C GLU A 159 -6.98 5.61 -17.02
N HIS A 160 -6.91 4.64 -16.10
CA HIS A 160 -6.10 4.77 -14.89
C HIS A 160 -5.18 3.58 -14.65
N ILE A 161 -4.07 3.86 -13.98
CA ILE A 161 -3.01 2.91 -13.63
C ILE A 161 -2.88 2.90 -12.12
N LEU A 162 -3.31 1.82 -11.46
CA LEU A 162 -3.17 1.65 -10.02
C LEU A 162 -1.80 1.03 -9.69
N ILE A 163 -1.00 1.71 -8.88
CA ILE A 163 0.26 1.18 -8.37
C ILE A 163 0.02 0.48 -7.03
N SER A 164 0.22 -0.84 -6.99
CA SER A 164 0.02 -1.67 -5.80
C SER A 164 1.17 -2.65 -5.55
N VAL A 165 2.41 -2.18 -5.68
CA VAL A 165 3.64 -2.98 -5.55
C VAL A 165 4.17 -3.08 -4.12
N GLY A 166 3.35 -2.73 -3.13
CA GLY A 166 3.64 -2.89 -1.72
C GLY A 166 3.47 -1.62 -0.89
N ARG A 167 3.74 -1.77 0.41
CA ARG A 167 3.69 -0.69 1.40
C ARG A 167 4.98 -0.68 2.20
N ARG A 168 5.30 0.47 2.79
CA ARG A 168 6.43 0.64 3.72
C ARG A 168 5.92 1.13 5.06
N ALA A 169 6.50 0.65 6.14
CA ALA A 169 6.22 1.16 7.47
C ALA A 169 6.52 2.66 7.56
N ASN A 170 5.64 3.40 8.23
CA ASN A 170 5.88 4.81 8.50
C ASN A 170 6.81 4.92 9.72
N MET A 171 8.06 5.30 9.48
CA MET A 171 9.10 5.43 10.49
C MET A 171 9.30 6.88 10.95
N GLN A 172 8.48 7.82 10.50
CA GLN A 172 8.61 9.23 10.85
C GLN A 172 8.46 9.44 12.37
N GLY A 173 9.37 10.18 12.97
CA GLY A 173 9.36 10.47 14.41
C GLY A 173 9.92 9.34 15.30
N LEU A 174 10.46 8.28 14.71
CA LEU A 174 11.03 7.12 15.42
C LEU A 174 12.56 7.10 15.40
N ASP A 175 13.22 8.19 15.00
CA ASP A 175 14.67 8.28 14.79
C ASP A 175 15.51 8.05 16.06
N ALA A 176 14.91 8.29 17.25
CA ALA A 176 15.57 8.05 18.53
C ALA A 176 15.64 6.57 18.94
N LEU A 177 15.00 5.67 18.20
CA LEU A 177 15.00 4.22 18.44
C LEU A 177 16.15 3.52 17.71
N ASN A 178 17.39 3.92 17.98
CA ASN A 178 18.61 3.38 17.30
C ASN A 178 18.91 1.92 17.65
N ASP A 179 18.31 1.39 18.71
CA ASP A 179 18.51 0.04 19.24
C ASP A 179 17.42 -0.96 18.84
N ILE A 180 16.43 -0.51 18.05
CA ILE A 180 15.36 -1.36 17.57
C ILE A 180 15.75 -2.01 16.25
N GLU A 181 15.57 -3.32 16.17
CA GLU A 181 15.79 -4.07 14.95
C GLU A 181 14.72 -3.69 13.90
N ILE A 182 15.20 -3.31 12.72
CA ILE A 182 14.35 -3.02 11.56
C ILE A 182 14.51 -4.14 10.55
N TYR A 183 13.45 -4.88 10.31
CA TYR A 183 13.42 -5.93 9.30
C TYR A 183 12.45 -5.58 8.17
N ARG A 184 12.94 -5.61 6.93
CA ARG A 184 12.17 -5.26 5.72
C ARG A 184 11.47 -3.89 5.81
N GLY A 185 12.09 -2.92 6.50
CA GLY A 185 11.56 -1.57 6.66
C GLY A 185 10.49 -1.43 7.73
N GLY A 186 10.26 -2.45 8.55
CA GLY A 186 9.37 -2.42 9.71
C GLY A 186 10.12 -2.72 11.00
N ILE A 187 9.52 -2.35 12.12
CA ILE A 187 10.02 -2.66 13.47
C ILE A 187 9.74 -4.13 13.77
N VAL A 188 10.72 -4.83 14.35
CA VAL A 188 10.63 -6.23 14.77
C VAL A 188 10.56 -6.30 16.29
#